data_321bba958f86a7a4f7869fe39bd72849
#
_entry.id   321bba958f86a7a4f7869fe39bd72849
#
_cell.length_a   1.000
_cell.length_b   1.000
_cell.length_c   1.000
_cell.angle_alpha   90.00
_cell.angle_beta   90.00
_cell.angle_gamma   90.00
#
_symmetry.space_group_name_H-M   'P 1'
#
loop_
_entity.id
_entity.type
_entity.pdbx_description
1 polymer ?
#
loop_
_entity_poly.entity_id
_entity_poly.type
_entity_poly.pdbx_seq_one_letter_code
_entity_poly.pdbx_strand_id
1 'polypeptide(L)'
;MKTWQGNSEAAGMAVLRPGWAESDARLTVNYGERRLRTELARGRALLWSGDWQPELRLDGELLEPTSPWKNVCWVSDDDADYLELEQKLSGGARVQRHVLLAREDRFLFVADAVLCKRPAAIVYRGMTPLTQGVRFAAADETHEGFLTSPAGHRRHALVLPLALPEWRSAGPRGEGLAVQDGTLELRQSAIASRALFAGLFIDLALRRIARPATWRRLTVAEDRRIVPGHLAVGYRVQVGARQWLFYRSLGRRGSRTLLGHHLVTEFLAARFNRAGRVEPIMEIE
;
A
#
# COMPACT_ATOMS: atom_id res chain seq x y z
N MET A 1 -30.23 0.96 -7.92
CA MET A 1 -29.64 1.09 -6.55
C MET A 1 -28.54 2.14 -6.65
N LYS A 2 -28.70 3.33 -6.01
CA LYS A 2 -27.60 4.32 -5.98
C LYS A 2 -26.45 3.70 -5.20
N THR A 3 -25.36 3.40 -5.88
CA THR A 3 -24.13 2.90 -5.25
C THR A 3 -23.47 4.06 -4.50
N TRP A 4 -23.21 3.87 -3.21
CA TRP A 4 -22.59 4.85 -2.35
C TRP A 4 -21.06 4.82 -2.49
N GLN A 5 -20.44 5.99 -2.41
CA GLN A 5 -19.00 6.20 -2.27
C GLN A 5 -18.79 7.20 -1.15
N GLY A 6 -17.80 7.01 -0.33
CA GLY A 6 -17.50 7.91 0.78
C GLY A 6 -17.02 7.16 2.01
N ASN A 7 -16.91 7.90 3.11
CA ASN A 7 -16.55 7.40 4.42
C ASN A 7 -17.66 7.72 5.43
N SER A 8 -18.08 6.74 6.20
CA SER A 8 -19.01 6.89 7.32
C SER A 8 -18.32 6.43 8.60
N GLU A 9 -17.85 7.37 9.41
CA GLU A 9 -17.22 7.05 10.69
C GLU A 9 -18.19 6.37 11.65
N ALA A 10 -19.47 6.77 11.65
CA ALA A 10 -20.49 6.14 12.47
C ALA A 10 -20.72 4.66 12.12
N ALA A 11 -20.59 4.30 10.86
CA ALA A 11 -20.68 2.92 10.40
C ALA A 11 -19.31 2.19 10.41
N GLY A 12 -18.21 2.89 10.64
CA GLY A 12 -16.85 2.34 10.51
C GLY A 12 -16.58 1.78 9.11
N MET A 13 -17.06 2.45 8.06
CA MET A 13 -17.01 1.93 6.70
C MET A 13 -16.62 3.01 5.68
N ALA A 14 -15.72 2.66 4.77
CA ALA A 14 -15.40 3.47 3.60
C ALA A 14 -15.55 2.67 2.30
N VAL A 15 -15.97 3.34 1.23
CA VAL A 15 -16.05 2.78 -0.12
C VAL A 15 -15.32 3.70 -1.08
N LEU A 16 -14.27 3.19 -1.72
CA LEU A 16 -13.43 3.88 -2.67
C LEU A 16 -13.70 3.35 -4.09
N ARG A 17 -13.79 4.26 -5.07
CA ARG A 17 -14.12 3.90 -6.47
C ARG A 17 -13.46 4.87 -7.45
N PRO A 18 -12.86 4.37 -8.56
CA PRO A 18 -12.35 5.24 -9.61
C PRO A 18 -13.48 5.86 -10.46
N GLY A 19 -14.65 5.23 -10.48
CA GLY A 19 -15.82 5.66 -11.27
C GLY A 19 -17.04 4.80 -10.98
N TRP A 20 -18.08 4.98 -11.79
CA TRP A 20 -19.39 4.34 -11.61
C TRP A 20 -19.72 3.28 -12.65
N ALA A 21 -18.82 3.00 -13.59
CA ALA A 21 -19.03 1.93 -14.56
C ALA A 21 -19.05 0.56 -13.85
N GLU A 22 -19.86 -0.37 -14.33
CA GLU A 22 -19.95 -1.73 -13.79
C GLU A 22 -18.58 -2.45 -13.80
N SER A 23 -17.71 -2.11 -14.77
CA SER A 23 -16.37 -2.65 -14.89
C SER A 23 -15.32 -2.04 -13.96
N ASP A 24 -15.67 -0.96 -13.27
CA ASP A 24 -14.73 -0.26 -12.40
C ASP A 24 -14.43 -1.06 -11.13
N ALA A 25 -13.26 -0.77 -10.56
CA ALA A 25 -12.89 -1.34 -9.27
C ALA A 25 -13.72 -0.70 -8.13
N ARG A 26 -13.92 -1.46 -7.07
CA ARG A 26 -14.51 -0.98 -5.82
C ARG A 26 -13.77 -1.63 -4.67
N LEU A 27 -13.25 -0.79 -3.79
CA LEU A 27 -12.70 -1.24 -2.52
C LEU A 27 -13.67 -0.82 -1.41
N THR A 28 -14.12 -1.79 -0.62
CA THR A 28 -14.87 -1.57 0.61
C THR A 28 -13.94 -1.86 1.79
N VAL A 29 -13.91 -0.98 2.77
CA VAL A 29 -13.12 -1.09 4.00
C VAL A 29 -14.05 -0.95 5.19
N ASN A 30 -14.16 -1.99 6.03
CA ASN A 30 -14.90 -1.97 7.30
C ASN A 30 -13.87 -1.96 8.43
N TYR A 31 -13.87 -0.87 9.25
CA TYR A 31 -12.79 -0.58 10.21
C TYR A 31 -13.27 -0.23 11.64
N GLY A 32 -14.56 -0.20 11.90
CA GLY A 32 -15.10 0.19 13.23
C GLY A 32 -14.74 -0.73 14.39
N GLU A 33 -14.09 -1.86 14.12
CA GLU A 33 -13.71 -2.90 15.08
C GLU A 33 -12.19 -3.05 15.20
N ARG A 34 -11.76 -3.99 16.05
CA ARG A 34 -10.34 -4.37 16.14
C ARG A 34 -9.85 -5.08 14.88
N ARG A 35 -10.74 -5.77 14.18
CA ARG A 35 -10.47 -6.40 12.89
C ARG A 35 -10.91 -5.48 11.77
N LEU A 36 -10.07 -5.34 10.76
CA LEU A 36 -10.36 -4.59 9.57
C LEU A 36 -10.68 -5.57 8.44
N ARG A 37 -11.88 -5.47 7.88
CA ARG A 37 -12.28 -6.27 6.72
C ARG A 37 -12.24 -5.44 5.46
N THR A 38 -11.76 -6.04 4.39
CA THR A 38 -11.73 -5.41 3.07
C THR A 38 -12.32 -6.30 2.01
N GLU A 39 -12.89 -5.68 1.00
CA GLU A 39 -13.37 -6.32 -0.19
C GLU A 39 -12.93 -5.52 -1.41
N LEU A 40 -12.12 -6.12 -2.29
CA LEU A 40 -11.81 -5.56 -3.60
C LEU A 40 -12.55 -6.31 -4.67
N ALA A 41 -13.48 -5.64 -5.32
CA ALA A 41 -14.16 -6.13 -6.50
C ALA A 41 -13.74 -5.35 -7.74
N ARG A 42 -13.77 -6.00 -8.90
CA ARG A 42 -13.56 -5.38 -10.19
C ARG A 42 -14.50 -5.95 -11.24
N GLY A 43 -15.44 -5.15 -11.68
CA GLY A 43 -16.57 -5.67 -12.42
C GLY A 43 -17.30 -6.72 -11.58
N ARG A 44 -17.49 -7.91 -12.16
CA ARG A 44 -18.08 -9.07 -11.46
C ARG A 44 -17.05 -9.93 -10.72
N ALA A 45 -15.77 -9.64 -10.86
CA ALA A 45 -14.72 -10.40 -10.19
C ALA A 45 -14.46 -9.83 -8.79
N LEU A 46 -14.67 -10.65 -7.78
CA LEU A 46 -14.22 -10.38 -6.41
C LEU A 46 -12.79 -10.90 -6.29
N LEU A 47 -11.84 -9.99 -6.05
CA LEU A 47 -10.40 -10.32 -6.05
C LEU A 47 -9.92 -10.77 -4.67
N TRP A 48 -10.34 -10.05 -3.62
CA TRP A 48 -10.13 -10.48 -2.25
C TRP A 48 -11.33 -10.09 -1.38
N SER A 49 -11.56 -10.82 -0.31
CA SER A 49 -12.58 -10.54 0.68
C SER A 49 -12.22 -11.21 2.00
N GLY A 50 -12.19 -10.44 3.06
CA GLY A 50 -11.92 -10.93 4.40
C GLY A 50 -11.14 -9.97 5.27
N ASP A 51 -10.60 -10.51 6.36
CA ASP A 51 -9.83 -9.74 7.31
C ASP A 51 -8.46 -9.41 6.73
N TRP A 52 -8.16 -8.11 6.62
CA TRP A 52 -6.84 -7.63 6.23
C TRP A 52 -6.08 -7.22 7.50
N GLN A 53 -5.41 -8.18 8.10
CA GLN A 53 -4.70 -7.99 9.35
C GLN A 53 -3.18 -8.14 9.15
N PRO A 54 -2.36 -7.27 9.76
CA PRO A 54 -0.94 -7.52 9.88
C PRO A 54 -0.65 -8.42 11.08
N GLU A 55 0.24 -9.40 10.91
CA GLU A 55 0.95 -10.01 12.01
C GLU A 55 2.26 -9.24 12.23
N LEU A 56 2.46 -8.75 13.43
CA LEU A 56 3.59 -7.91 13.80
C LEU A 56 4.33 -8.48 15.00
N ARG A 57 5.66 -8.56 14.90
CA ARG A 57 6.51 -8.93 16.03
C ARG A 57 7.54 -7.84 16.28
N LEU A 58 7.74 -7.49 17.54
CA LEU A 58 8.84 -6.63 18.00
C LEU A 58 9.76 -7.43 18.90
N ASP A 59 11.05 -7.48 18.56
CA ASP A 59 12.06 -8.23 19.29
C ASP A 59 11.64 -9.71 19.54
N GLY A 60 10.88 -10.30 18.58
CA GLY A 60 10.33 -11.66 18.65
C GLY A 60 8.95 -11.78 19.30
N GLU A 61 8.48 -10.80 20.06
CA GLU A 61 7.16 -10.83 20.71
C GLU A 61 6.05 -10.42 19.73
N LEU A 62 4.97 -11.21 19.68
CA LEU A 62 3.78 -10.93 18.89
C LEU A 62 3.04 -9.74 19.49
N LEU A 63 2.67 -8.79 18.63
CA LEU A 63 1.89 -7.63 19.04
C LEU A 63 0.39 -7.87 18.86
N GLU A 64 -0.39 -7.47 19.89
CA GLU A 64 -1.85 -7.57 19.89
C GLU A 64 -2.49 -6.18 19.75
N PRO A 65 -3.61 -6.07 19.02
CA PRO A 65 -4.40 -4.84 18.96
C PRO A 65 -4.93 -4.43 20.34
N THR A 66 -4.65 -3.19 20.76
CA THR A 66 -5.13 -2.60 22.02
C THR A 66 -6.25 -1.57 21.81
N SER A 67 -6.54 -1.21 20.57
CA SER A 67 -7.65 -0.32 20.18
C SER A 67 -8.38 -0.85 18.95
N PRO A 68 -9.62 -0.41 18.68
CA PRO A 68 -10.19 -0.52 17.35
C PRO A 68 -9.37 0.31 16.35
N TRP A 69 -9.58 0.07 15.06
CA TRP A 69 -9.13 0.95 13.99
C TRP A 69 -9.90 2.28 14.06
N LYS A 70 -9.20 3.37 13.85
CA LYS A 70 -9.77 4.72 13.83
C LYS A 70 -9.42 5.40 12.51
N ASN A 71 -10.39 6.08 11.92
CA ASN A 71 -10.12 7.00 10.83
C ASN A 71 -9.34 8.20 11.36
N VAL A 72 -8.19 8.50 10.73
CA VAL A 72 -7.37 9.66 11.05
C VAL A 72 -7.33 10.66 9.90
N CYS A 73 -7.59 10.20 8.67
CA CYS A 73 -7.71 11.07 7.51
C CYS A 73 -8.62 10.44 6.45
N TRP A 74 -9.52 11.24 5.90
CA TRP A 74 -10.29 10.93 4.71
C TRP A 74 -10.31 12.13 3.78
N VAL A 75 -9.85 11.92 2.55
CA VAL A 75 -9.91 12.92 1.47
C VAL A 75 -10.47 12.23 0.23
N SER A 76 -11.39 12.90 -0.45
CA SER A 76 -11.96 12.43 -1.70
C SER A 76 -12.14 13.62 -2.63
N ASP A 77 -11.47 13.60 -3.76
CA ASP A 77 -11.51 14.65 -4.79
C ASP A 77 -11.69 14.04 -6.19
N ASP A 78 -11.45 14.82 -7.23
CA ASP A 78 -11.59 14.37 -8.61
C ASP A 78 -10.48 13.40 -9.05
N ASP A 79 -9.32 13.42 -8.40
CA ASP A 79 -8.17 12.58 -8.74
C ASP A 79 -8.14 11.26 -7.97
N ALA A 80 -8.55 11.25 -6.68
CA ALA A 80 -8.44 10.06 -5.83
C ALA A 80 -9.37 10.06 -4.62
N ASP A 81 -9.53 8.86 -4.04
CA ASP A 81 -10.00 8.65 -2.68
C ASP A 81 -8.81 8.23 -1.82
N TYR A 82 -8.62 8.86 -0.66
CA TYR A 82 -7.59 8.52 0.32
C TYR A 82 -8.20 8.30 1.69
N LEU A 83 -7.81 7.19 2.32
CA LEU A 83 -8.19 6.82 3.68
C LEU A 83 -6.93 6.48 4.48
N GLU A 84 -6.77 7.08 5.64
CA GLU A 84 -5.75 6.70 6.61
C GLU A 84 -6.43 6.24 7.90
N LEU A 85 -6.05 5.05 8.34
CA LEU A 85 -6.53 4.42 9.56
C LEU A 85 -5.38 4.20 10.53
N GLU A 86 -5.61 4.34 11.83
CA GLU A 86 -4.62 4.03 12.88
C GLU A 86 -5.17 3.00 13.86
N GLN A 87 -4.31 2.05 14.26
CA GLN A 87 -4.57 1.11 15.34
C GLN A 87 -3.38 1.09 16.31
N LYS A 88 -3.67 1.15 17.61
CA LYS A 88 -2.68 0.98 18.67
C LYS A 88 -2.47 -0.50 18.96
N LEU A 89 -1.21 -0.88 19.22
CA LEU A 89 -0.80 -2.23 19.51
C LEU A 89 -0.12 -2.30 20.89
N SER A 90 0.01 -3.51 21.41
CA SER A 90 0.83 -3.80 22.60
C SER A 90 2.28 -3.33 22.39
N GLY A 91 3.07 -3.25 23.45
CA GLY A 91 4.46 -2.77 23.36
C GLY A 91 4.59 -1.28 23.01
N GLY A 92 3.47 -0.53 22.96
CA GLY A 92 3.43 0.89 22.64
C GLY A 92 3.68 1.20 21.16
N ALA A 93 3.55 0.20 20.29
CA ALA A 93 3.57 0.37 18.85
C ALA A 93 2.21 0.82 18.31
N ARG A 94 2.21 1.28 17.06
CA ARG A 94 1.00 1.55 16.29
C ARG A 94 1.21 1.21 14.83
N VAL A 95 0.15 0.89 14.14
CA VAL A 95 0.12 0.75 12.69
C VAL A 95 -0.78 1.84 12.11
N GLN A 96 -0.28 2.53 11.09
CA GLN A 96 -1.03 3.45 10.25
C GLN A 96 -1.20 2.80 8.89
N ARG A 97 -2.45 2.62 8.47
CA ARG A 97 -2.80 2.00 7.19
C ARG A 97 -3.25 3.05 6.21
N HIS A 98 -2.58 3.10 5.09
CA HIS A 98 -2.85 4.02 4.00
C HIS A 98 -3.54 3.27 2.87
N VAL A 99 -4.63 3.83 2.38
CA VAL A 99 -5.39 3.31 1.24
C VAL A 99 -5.66 4.46 0.29
N LEU A 100 -5.14 4.41 -0.94
CA LEU A 100 -5.40 5.39 -1.97
C LEU A 100 -5.88 4.70 -3.25
N LEU A 101 -7.02 5.12 -3.77
CA LEU A 101 -7.54 4.68 -5.06
C LEU A 101 -7.56 5.84 -6.05
N ALA A 102 -6.63 5.81 -7.00
CA ALA A 102 -6.52 6.83 -8.04
C ALA A 102 -7.56 6.59 -9.15
N ARG A 103 -8.32 7.65 -9.50
CA ARG A 103 -9.45 7.54 -10.41
C ARG A 103 -9.02 7.37 -11.86
N GLU A 104 -8.36 8.37 -12.43
CA GLU A 104 -7.88 8.33 -13.81
C GLU A 104 -6.81 7.25 -14.02
N ASP A 105 -5.83 7.20 -13.11
CA ASP A 105 -4.71 6.28 -13.20
C ASP A 105 -5.07 4.83 -12.88
N ARG A 106 -6.23 4.58 -12.27
CA ARG A 106 -6.79 3.24 -11.99
C ARG A 106 -5.80 2.32 -11.30
N PHE A 107 -5.16 2.81 -10.25
CA PHE A 107 -4.38 1.99 -9.33
C PHE A 107 -4.91 2.13 -7.91
N LEU A 108 -4.68 1.09 -7.13
CA LEU A 108 -4.85 1.05 -5.69
C LEU A 108 -3.46 1.00 -5.05
N PHE A 109 -3.19 1.94 -4.15
CA PHE A 109 -2.02 1.90 -3.28
C PHE A 109 -2.50 1.58 -1.87
N VAL A 110 -1.89 0.56 -1.26
CA VAL A 110 -2.16 0.17 0.12
C VAL A 110 -0.85 0.00 0.86
N ALA A 111 -0.75 0.54 2.07
CA ALA A 111 0.48 0.45 2.83
C ALA A 111 0.23 0.46 4.33
N ASP A 112 1.08 -0.24 5.08
CA ASP A 112 1.16 -0.16 6.52
C ASP A 112 2.46 0.53 6.93
N ALA A 113 2.34 1.59 7.74
CA ALA A 113 3.45 2.18 8.47
C ALA A 113 3.40 1.67 9.92
N VAL A 114 4.32 0.81 10.28
CA VAL A 114 4.53 0.34 11.66
C VAL A 114 5.43 1.34 12.38
N LEU A 115 4.98 1.89 13.49
CA LEU A 115 5.69 2.92 14.24
C LEU A 115 5.93 2.46 15.67
N CYS A 116 7.18 2.51 16.13
CA CYS A 116 7.63 2.04 17.44
C CYS A 116 8.19 3.19 18.26
N LYS A 117 7.98 3.15 19.59
CA LYS A 117 8.53 4.16 20.51
C LYS A 117 10.06 4.11 20.62
N ARG A 118 10.65 2.93 20.50
CA ARG A 118 12.09 2.67 20.55
C ARG A 118 12.54 1.86 19.34
N PRO A 119 13.82 1.89 18.98
CA PRO A 119 14.35 0.96 17.97
C PRO A 119 14.13 -0.49 18.40
N ALA A 120 13.69 -1.34 17.47
CA ALA A 120 13.42 -2.76 17.70
C ALA A 120 13.70 -3.57 16.43
N ALA A 121 13.81 -4.88 16.56
CA ALA A 121 13.71 -5.79 15.44
C ALA A 121 12.20 -5.93 15.10
N ILE A 122 11.80 -5.44 13.92
CA ILE A 122 10.42 -5.47 13.45
C ILE A 122 10.28 -6.58 12.42
N VAL A 123 9.34 -7.50 12.63
CA VAL A 123 8.91 -8.47 11.61
C VAL A 123 7.45 -8.20 11.28
N TYR A 124 7.19 -7.98 10.01
CA TYR A 124 5.88 -7.67 9.45
C TYR A 124 5.44 -8.76 8.48
N ARG A 125 4.20 -9.21 8.62
CA ARG A 125 3.50 -10.09 7.70
C ARG A 125 2.11 -9.50 7.42
N GLY A 126 1.94 -8.83 6.28
CA GLY A 126 0.65 -8.33 5.83
C GLY A 126 -0.11 -9.44 5.12
N MET A 127 -1.35 -9.71 5.56
CA MET A 127 -2.16 -10.82 5.07
C MET A 127 -3.44 -10.30 4.41
N THR A 128 -3.64 -10.64 3.13
CA THR A 128 -4.82 -10.28 2.35
C THR A 128 -5.47 -11.56 1.81
N PRO A 129 -6.61 -12.01 2.33
CA PRO A 129 -7.25 -13.25 1.88
C PRO A 129 -7.82 -13.10 0.47
N LEU A 130 -7.33 -13.91 -0.47
CA LEU A 130 -7.84 -13.94 -1.84
C LEU A 130 -9.17 -14.68 -1.88
N THR A 131 -10.07 -14.23 -2.75
CA THR A 131 -11.33 -14.94 -2.98
C THR A 131 -11.07 -16.28 -3.63
N GLN A 132 -11.88 -17.28 -3.28
CA GLN A 132 -11.81 -18.61 -3.88
C GLN A 132 -11.81 -18.51 -5.42
N GLY A 133 -10.79 -19.13 -6.02
CA GLY A 133 -10.59 -19.10 -7.46
C GLY A 133 -9.73 -17.96 -7.98
N VAL A 134 -9.39 -16.95 -7.19
CA VAL A 134 -8.34 -15.97 -7.53
C VAL A 134 -6.99 -16.56 -7.19
N ARG A 135 -6.04 -16.45 -8.10
CA ARG A 135 -4.65 -16.90 -7.92
C ARG A 135 -3.69 -15.72 -8.02
N PHE A 136 -2.57 -15.83 -7.36
CA PHE A 136 -1.45 -14.93 -7.54
C PHE A 136 -0.37 -15.65 -8.36
N ALA A 137 -0.19 -15.20 -9.60
CA ALA A 137 0.87 -15.67 -10.48
C ALA A 137 2.11 -14.81 -10.25
N ALA A 138 3.00 -15.28 -9.40
CA ALA A 138 4.28 -14.61 -9.12
C ALA A 138 5.20 -14.67 -10.34
N ALA A 139 6.03 -13.64 -10.54
CA ALA A 139 7.14 -13.70 -11.46
C ALA A 139 8.28 -14.57 -10.88
N ASP A 140 9.08 -15.17 -11.73
CA ASP A 140 10.12 -16.13 -11.29
C ASP A 140 11.30 -15.42 -10.63
N GLU A 141 11.82 -14.36 -11.23
CA GLU A 141 13.05 -13.68 -10.80
C GLU A 141 12.80 -12.42 -9.97
N THR A 142 11.61 -11.86 -10.09
CA THR A 142 11.23 -10.57 -9.49
C THR A 142 10.10 -10.75 -8.48
N HIS A 143 9.85 -9.73 -7.64
CA HIS A 143 8.87 -9.83 -6.55
C HIS A 143 7.43 -9.50 -6.96
N GLU A 144 7.20 -9.01 -8.19
CA GLU A 144 5.83 -8.74 -8.63
C GLU A 144 5.05 -10.02 -8.95
N GLY A 145 3.77 -9.84 -9.16
CA GLY A 145 2.89 -10.90 -9.66
C GLY A 145 1.53 -10.37 -10.09
N PHE A 146 0.71 -11.26 -10.61
CA PHE A 146 -0.60 -10.93 -11.13
C PHE A 146 -1.70 -11.63 -10.33
N LEU A 147 -2.74 -10.89 -9.97
CA LEU A 147 -4.00 -11.52 -9.59
C LEU A 147 -4.69 -12.00 -10.87
N THR A 148 -5.00 -13.29 -10.92
CA THR A 148 -5.54 -13.94 -12.12
C THR A 148 -6.81 -14.72 -11.81
N SER A 149 -7.61 -15.01 -12.86
CA SER A 149 -8.71 -15.96 -12.77
C SER A 149 -8.19 -17.38 -12.47
N PRO A 150 -9.06 -18.33 -12.06
CA PRO A 150 -8.67 -19.70 -11.68
C PRO A 150 -7.87 -20.43 -12.76
N ALA A 151 -8.23 -20.25 -14.02
CA ALA A 151 -7.55 -20.85 -15.15
C ALA A 151 -6.26 -20.11 -15.57
N GLY A 152 -5.89 -19.00 -14.87
CA GLY A 152 -4.70 -18.21 -15.20
C GLY A 152 -4.82 -17.34 -16.46
N HIS A 153 -5.90 -17.49 -17.22
CA HIS A 153 -6.04 -16.85 -18.53
C HIS A 153 -6.33 -15.35 -18.48
N ARG A 154 -6.94 -14.87 -17.40
CA ARG A 154 -7.30 -13.46 -17.26
C ARG A 154 -6.58 -12.81 -16.10
N ARG A 155 -5.72 -11.84 -16.39
CA ARG A 155 -5.11 -10.98 -15.40
C ARG A 155 -6.10 -9.91 -14.95
N HIS A 156 -6.26 -9.75 -13.65
CA HIS A 156 -7.15 -8.75 -13.05
C HIS A 156 -6.38 -7.55 -12.52
N ALA A 157 -5.20 -7.77 -11.97
CA ALA A 157 -4.34 -6.73 -11.41
C ALA A 157 -2.87 -7.15 -11.48
N LEU A 158 -1.97 -6.17 -11.56
CA LEU A 158 -0.54 -6.32 -11.31
C LEU A 158 -0.27 -5.83 -9.90
N VAL A 159 0.50 -6.58 -9.11
CA VAL A 159 0.85 -6.24 -7.73
C VAL A 159 2.36 -6.08 -7.60
N LEU A 160 2.80 -4.90 -7.12
CA LEU A 160 4.20 -4.55 -6.91
C LEU A 160 4.44 -4.28 -5.41
N PRO A 161 5.32 -5.03 -4.73
CA PRO A 161 5.68 -4.77 -3.33
C PRO A 161 6.77 -3.71 -3.24
N LEU A 162 6.39 -2.45 -3.00
CA LEU A 162 7.25 -1.27 -3.17
C LEU A 162 8.48 -1.25 -2.28
N ALA A 163 8.39 -1.79 -1.08
CA ALA A 163 9.50 -1.78 -0.13
C ALA A 163 10.48 -2.95 -0.32
N LEU A 164 10.11 -3.95 -1.11
CA LEU A 164 11.01 -5.01 -1.54
C LEU A 164 11.81 -4.56 -2.78
N PRO A 165 13.05 -5.04 -2.95
CA PRO A 165 13.77 -4.84 -4.20
C PRO A 165 13.03 -5.50 -5.36
N GLU A 166 13.23 -5.02 -6.58
CA GLU A 166 12.62 -5.61 -7.77
C GLU A 166 13.03 -7.07 -7.94
N TRP A 167 14.34 -7.33 -7.84
CA TRP A 167 14.91 -8.67 -8.03
C TRP A 167 14.92 -9.45 -6.70
N ARG A 168 14.44 -10.70 -6.73
CA ARG A 168 14.43 -11.60 -5.56
C ARG A 168 15.82 -11.87 -5.01
N SER A 169 16.82 -11.93 -5.89
CA SER A 169 18.22 -12.16 -5.52
C SER A 169 18.85 -11.01 -4.73
N ALA A 170 18.27 -9.80 -4.77
CA ALA A 170 18.78 -8.62 -4.09
C ALA A 170 18.16 -8.40 -2.69
N GLY A 171 17.14 -9.17 -2.32
CA GLY A 171 16.43 -9.02 -1.05
C GLY A 171 16.97 -9.86 0.09
N PRO A 172 16.66 -9.51 1.35
CA PRO A 172 16.92 -10.34 2.50
C PRO A 172 16.17 -11.68 2.39
N ARG A 173 16.77 -12.73 2.95
CA ARG A 173 16.11 -14.05 3.01
C ARG A 173 14.86 -13.99 3.86
N GLY A 174 13.76 -14.60 3.38
CA GLY A 174 12.49 -14.67 4.10
C GLY A 174 11.55 -13.49 3.86
N GLU A 175 12.01 -12.43 3.19
CA GLU A 175 11.14 -11.36 2.70
C GLU A 175 10.58 -11.72 1.32
N GLY A 176 9.37 -11.24 1.02
CA GLY A 176 8.76 -11.53 -0.28
C GLY A 176 7.26 -11.26 -0.32
N LEU A 177 6.73 -11.44 -1.52
CA LEU A 177 5.30 -11.45 -1.80
C LEU A 177 4.94 -12.82 -2.36
N ALA A 178 4.06 -13.54 -1.67
CA ALA A 178 3.67 -14.90 -2.05
C ALA A 178 2.25 -15.23 -1.58
N VAL A 179 1.68 -16.32 -2.07
CA VAL A 179 0.41 -16.85 -1.53
C VAL A 179 0.70 -18.06 -0.66
N GLN A 180 0.10 -18.06 0.53
CA GLN A 180 0.05 -19.20 1.44
C GLN A 180 -1.39 -19.39 1.90
N ASP A 181 -1.93 -20.60 1.76
CA ASP A 181 -3.28 -20.97 2.20
C ASP A 181 -4.39 -20.02 1.71
N GLY A 182 -4.32 -19.61 0.43
CA GLY A 182 -5.27 -18.69 -0.17
C GLY A 182 -5.12 -17.23 0.25
N THR A 183 -4.07 -16.91 1.01
CA THR A 183 -3.79 -15.56 1.49
C THR A 183 -2.55 -14.99 0.80
N LEU A 184 -2.66 -13.81 0.21
CA LEU A 184 -1.52 -13.06 -0.30
C LEU A 184 -0.79 -12.44 0.88
N GLU A 185 0.48 -12.81 1.04
CA GLU A 185 1.33 -12.38 2.14
C GLU A 185 2.48 -11.51 1.65
N LEU A 186 2.61 -10.32 2.25
CA LEU A 186 3.79 -9.48 2.15
C LEU A 186 4.62 -9.64 3.43
N ARG A 187 5.84 -10.15 3.30
CA ARG A 187 6.78 -10.34 4.43
C ARG A 187 7.93 -9.36 4.32
N GLN A 188 8.17 -8.65 5.40
CA GLN A 188 9.28 -7.69 5.53
C GLN A 188 9.83 -7.65 6.94
N SER A 189 11.07 -7.20 7.08
CA SER A 189 11.73 -7.02 8.37
C SER A 189 12.58 -5.75 8.42
N ALA A 190 12.83 -5.27 9.63
CA ALA A 190 13.79 -4.20 9.88
C ALA A 190 14.51 -4.45 11.20
N ILE A 191 15.81 -4.22 11.23
CA ILE A 191 16.65 -4.40 12.42
C ILE A 191 16.94 -3.04 13.04
N ALA A 192 16.85 -2.95 14.38
CA ALA A 192 17.11 -1.74 15.16
C ALA A 192 16.40 -0.48 14.59
N SER A 193 15.14 -0.65 14.19
CA SER A 193 14.36 0.38 13.51
C SER A 193 13.22 0.90 14.38
N ARG A 194 12.90 2.20 14.24
CA ARG A 194 11.71 2.80 14.86
C ARG A 194 10.49 2.75 13.98
N ALA A 195 10.64 2.43 12.71
CA ALA A 195 9.52 2.28 11.79
C ALA A 195 9.84 1.31 10.66
N LEU A 196 8.79 0.68 10.13
CA LEU A 196 8.82 -0.12 8.92
C LEU A 196 7.65 0.32 8.05
N PHE A 197 7.88 0.45 6.74
CA PHE A 197 6.85 0.78 5.77
C PHE A 197 6.68 -0.37 4.78
N ALA A 198 5.49 -0.94 4.73
CA ALA A 198 5.14 -2.07 3.88
C ALA A 198 4.05 -1.64 2.89
N GLY A 199 4.43 -1.35 1.65
CA GLY A 199 3.53 -0.83 0.62
C GLY A 199 3.36 -1.76 -0.56
N LEU A 200 2.12 -1.85 -1.07
CA LEU A 200 1.75 -2.49 -2.31
C LEU A 200 1.16 -1.45 -3.28
N PHE A 201 1.66 -1.45 -4.49
CA PHE A 201 1.02 -0.79 -5.62
C PHE A 201 0.28 -1.85 -6.44
N ILE A 202 -1.01 -1.62 -6.69
CA ILE A 202 -1.88 -2.58 -7.37
C ILE A 202 -2.45 -1.88 -8.60
N ASP A 203 -1.90 -2.21 -9.77
CA ASP A 203 -2.41 -1.66 -11.03
C ASP A 203 -3.68 -2.39 -11.46
N LEU A 204 -4.75 -1.63 -11.57
CA LEU A 204 -6.08 -2.12 -11.97
C LEU A 204 -6.42 -1.77 -13.43
N ALA A 205 -5.54 -1.10 -14.17
CA ALA A 205 -5.77 -0.71 -15.56
C ALA A 205 -5.45 -1.86 -16.53
N LEU A 206 -6.44 -2.63 -16.98
CA LEU A 206 -6.27 -3.84 -17.83
C LEU A 206 -5.38 -3.62 -19.05
N ARG A 207 -5.41 -2.43 -19.66
CA ARG A 207 -4.60 -2.12 -20.84
C ARG A 207 -3.12 -1.94 -20.49
N ARG A 208 -2.80 -1.75 -19.20
CA ARG A 208 -1.46 -1.45 -18.72
C ARG A 208 -0.81 -2.61 -17.98
N ILE A 209 -1.55 -3.44 -17.26
CA ILE A 209 -1.00 -4.53 -16.42
C ILE A 209 -0.15 -5.56 -17.19
N ALA A 210 -0.26 -5.63 -18.51
CA ALA A 210 0.59 -6.51 -19.34
C ALA A 210 1.89 -5.81 -19.82
N ARG A 211 2.09 -4.53 -19.47
CA ARG A 211 3.30 -3.79 -19.84
C ARG A 211 4.41 -4.07 -18.83
N PRO A 212 5.68 -3.95 -19.25
CA PRO A 212 6.82 -4.05 -18.32
C PRO A 212 6.63 -3.09 -17.14
N ALA A 213 6.91 -3.58 -15.96
CA ALA A 213 6.84 -2.82 -14.72
C ALA A 213 8.20 -2.80 -14.03
N THR A 214 8.51 -1.70 -13.36
CA THR A 214 9.70 -1.56 -12.50
C THR A 214 9.36 -0.65 -11.34
N TRP A 215 9.97 -0.89 -10.20
CA TRP A 215 9.86 -0.02 -9.05
C TRP A 215 11.18 0.04 -8.31
N ARG A 216 11.38 1.12 -7.59
CA ARG A 216 12.57 1.25 -6.75
C ARG A 216 12.32 2.20 -5.60
N ARG A 217 12.98 1.92 -4.51
CA ARG A 217 13.11 2.86 -3.42
C ARG A 217 14.01 4.01 -3.85
N LEU A 218 13.62 5.23 -3.48
CA LEU A 218 14.36 6.46 -3.76
C LEU A 218 15.02 6.99 -2.49
N THR A 219 16.10 7.72 -2.67
CA THR A 219 16.73 8.46 -1.59
C THR A 219 15.89 9.69 -1.26
N VAL A 220 15.54 9.82 0.02
CA VAL A 220 14.99 11.05 0.60
C VAL A 220 16.12 11.80 1.27
N ALA A 221 16.21 13.10 1.07
CA ALA A 221 17.22 13.95 1.72
C ALA A 221 16.57 15.04 2.56
N GLU A 222 17.23 15.45 3.65
CA GLU A 222 16.91 16.57 4.51
C GLU A 222 18.25 17.26 4.88
N ASP A 223 18.35 18.56 4.70
CA ASP A 223 19.57 19.33 4.94
C ASP A 223 20.84 18.73 4.28
N ARG A 224 20.70 18.30 3.02
CA ARG A 224 21.74 17.65 2.19
C ARG A 224 22.24 16.30 2.76
N ARG A 225 21.53 15.70 3.71
CA ARG A 225 21.85 14.39 4.28
C ARG A 225 20.78 13.37 3.87
N ILE A 226 21.18 12.14 3.68
CA ILE A 226 20.25 11.04 3.41
C ILE A 226 19.42 10.76 4.66
N VAL A 227 18.12 10.80 4.52
CA VAL A 227 17.17 10.47 5.58
C VAL A 227 17.07 8.96 5.73
N PRO A 228 17.27 8.39 6.94
CA PRO A 228 17.06 6.97 7.18
C PRO A 228 15.61 6.53 6.86
N GLY A 229 15.45 5.30 6.41
CA GLY A 229 14.15 4.77 6.00
C GLY A 229 13.10 4.62 7.08
N HIS A 230 13.49 4.71 8.35
CA HIS A 230 12.55 4.77 9.47
C HIS A 230 12.05 6.20 9.77
N LEU A 231 12.57 7.21 9.07
CA LEU A 231 12.09 8.60 9.18
C LEU A 231 11.30 9.03 7.95
N ALA A 232 11.68 8.55 6.76
CA ALA A 232 10.91 8.77 5.54
C ALA A 232 11.25 7.75 4.46
N VAL A 233 10.30 7.48 3.60
CA VAL A 233 10.44 6.61 2.44
C VAL A 233 9.93 7.30 1.18
N GLY A 234 10.59 7.01 0.07
CA GLY A 234 10.16 7.42 -1.26
C GLY A 234 10.26 6.26 -2.24
N TYR A 235 9.32 6.17 -3.16
CA TYR A 235 9.29 5.14 -4.18
C TYR A 235 8.94 5.73 -5.53
N ARG A 236 9.53 5.16 -6.57
CA ARG A 236 9.12 5.37 -7.95
C ARG A 236 8.57 4.07 -8.50
N VAL A 237 7.43 4.14 -9.14
CA VAL A 237 6.79 3.05 -9.87
C VAL A 237 6.71 3.44 -11.33
N GLN A 238 6.98 2.51 -12.23
CA GLN A 238 6.75 2.66 -13.65
C GLN A 238 6.04 1.43 -14.19
N VAL A 239 4.95 1.62 -14.93
CA VAL A 239 4.27 0.56 -15.68
C VAL A 239 4.07 1.05 -17.12
N GLY A 240 4.79 0.45 -18.07
CA GLY A 240 4.87 0.93 -19.43
C GLY A 240 5.41 2.37 -19.50
N ALA A 241 4.62 3.29 -20.05
CA ALA A 241 5.01 4.71 -20.17
C ALA A 241 4.61 5.59 -18.99
N ARG A 242 3.77 5.08 -18.09
CA ARG A 242 3.28 5.84 -16.92
C ARG A 242 4.22 5.66 -15.75
N GLN A 243 4.41 6.72 -14.97
CA GLN A 243 5.27 6.72 -13.79
C GLN A 243 4.58 7.46 -12.65
N TRP A 244 4.82 6.98 -11.43
CA TRP A 244 4.32 7.59 -10.19
C TRP A 244 5.42 7.67 -9.15
N LEU A 245 5.29 8.67 -8.29
CA LEU A 245 6.07 8.84 -7.07
C LEU A 245 5.16 8.66 -5.87
N PHE A 246 5.68 7.99 -4.86
CA PHE A 246 5.06 7.87 -3.55
C PHE A 246 6.08 8.30 -2.50
N TYR A 247 5.63 9.08 -1.54
CA TYR A 247 6.43 9.53 -0.42
C TYR A 247 5.62 9.42 0.86
N ARG A 248 6.25 8.98 1.96
CA ARG A 248 5.67 9.01 3.31
C ARG A 248 6.70 9.43 4.33
N SER A 249 6.34 10.39 5.18
CA SER A 249 7.04 10.73 6.40
C SER A 249 6.64 9.74 7.50
N LEU A 250 7.60 9.06 8.11
CA LEU A 250 7.37 8.09 9.19
C LEU A 250 7.75 8.64 10.56
N GLY A 251 8.43 9.78 10.58
CA GLY A 251 8.85 10.51 11.77
C GLY A 251 8.27 11.91 11.80
N ARG A 252 8.94 12.81 12.52
CA ARG A 252 8.58 14.22 12.54
C ARG A 252 8.64 14.79 11.12
N ARG A 253 7.69 15.65 10.77
CA ARG A 253 7.74 16.41 9.52
C ARG A 253 9.04 17.20 9.42
N GLY A 254 9.58 17.31 8.22
CA GLY A 254 10.77 18.06 7.89
C GLY A 254 10.73 18.57 6.46
N SER A 255 11.62 19.49 6.17
CA SER A 255 11.85 20.00 4.82
C SER A 255 12.70 19.00 4.05
N ARG A 256 12.06 18.15 3.25
CA ARG A 256 12.70 17.02 2.57
C ARG A 256 12.72 17.17 1.06
N THR A 257 13.63 16.46 0.44
CA THR A 257 13.79 16.46 -1.01
C THR A 257 13.72 15.04 -1.55
N LEU A 258 12.92 14.83 -2.59
CA LEU A 258 12.81 13.58 -3.34
C LEU A 258 12.97 13.90 -4.83
N LEU A 259 13.98 13.34 -5.51
CA LEU A 259 14.29 13.62 -6.93
C LEU A 259 14.35 15.13 -7.26
N GLY A 260 14.86 15.96 -6.35
CA GLY A 260 14.93 17.41 -6.53
C GLY A 260 13.65 18.17 -6.16
N HIS A 261 12.54 17.48 -5.86
CA HIS A 261 11.30 18.11 -5.41
C HIS A 261 11.32 18.32 -3.91
N HIS A 262 11.01 19.53 -3.48
CA HIS A 262 10.90 19.90 -2.08
C HIS A 262 9.55 19.45 -1.52
N LEU A 263 9.56 18.79 -0.37
CA LEU A 263 8.39 18.20 0.28
C LEU A 263 8.35 18.62 1.75
N VAL A 264 7.21 19.14 2.18
CA VAL A 264 6.90 19.44 3.59
C VAL A 264 5.70 18.63 4.08
N THR A 265 5.20 17.73 3.25
CA THR A 265 3.98 16.94 3.43
C THR A 265 4.25 15.67 4.25
N GLU A 266 3.20 15.06 4.78
CA GLU A 266 3.27 13.73 5.39
C GLU A 266 3.20 12.62 4.36
N PHE A 267 2.33 12.78 3.34
CA PHE A 267 2.14 11.81 2.27
C PHE A 267 2.04 12.51 0.92
N LEU A 268 2.62 11.92 -0.12
CA LEU A 268 2.46 12.32 -1.51
C LEU A 268 2.30 11.07 -2.38
N ALA A 269 1.27 11.09 -3.23
CA ALA A 269 1.18 10.26 -4.41
C ALA A 269 1.06 11.19 -5.62
N ALA A 270 1.94 11.04 -6.61
CA ALA A 270 2.00 11.96 -7.75
C ALA A 270 2.29 11.23 -9.06
N ARG A 271 1.81 11.77 -10.18
CA ARG A 271 2.28 11.43 -11.52
C ARG A 271 3.68 12.01 -11.71
N PHE A 272 4.54 11.25 -12.37
CA PHE A 272 5.90 11.68 -12.67
C PHE A 272 6.17 11.48 -14.17
N ASN A 273 6.47 12.54 -14.88
CA ASN A 273 6.72 12.46 -16.32
C ASN A 273 8.21 12.44 -16.67
N ARG A 274 8.52 12.18 -17.94
CA ARG A 274 9.91 12.10 -18.44
C ARG A 274 10.66 13.44 -18.38
N ALA A 275 9.95 14.55 -18.32
CA ALA A 275 10.52 15.89 -18.15
C ALA A 275 10.84 16.22 -16.68
N GLY A 276 10.61 15.26 -15.76
CA GLY A 276 10.83 15.48 -14.33
C GLY A 276 9.72 16.24 -13.61
N ARG A 277 8.58 16.51 -14.27
CA ARG A 277 7.46 17.19 -13.62
C ARG A 277 6.73 16.23 -12.69
N VAL A 278 6.44 16.69 -11.49
CA VAL A 278 5.60 16.04 -10.49
C VAL A 278 4.23 16.72 -10.49
N GLU A 279 3.18 15.95 -10.65
CA GLU A 279 1.78 16.37 -10.62
C GLU A 279 1.09 15.59 -9.50
N PRO A 280 0.76 16.23 -8.37
CA PRO A 280 0.10 15.57 -7.25
C PRO A 280 -1.23 14.93 -7.67
N ILE A 281 -1.47 13.69 -7.21
CA ILE A 281 -2.76 12.99 -7.23
C ILE A 281 -3.39 13.11 -5.85
N MET A 282 -2.56 13.03 -4.80
CA MET A 282 -2.96 13.19 -3.41
C MET A 282 -1.78 13.71 -2.61
N GLU A 283 -2.02 14.74 -1.83
CA GLU A 283 -1.04 15.32 -0.91
C GLU A 283 -1.68 15.55 0.46
N ILE A 284 -1.05 15.05 1.51
CA ILE A 284 -1.52 15.19 2.90
C ILE A 284 -0.46 15.94 3.68
N GLU A 285 -0.86 17.05 4.29
CA GLU A 285 -0.02 17.90 5.15
C GLU A 285 -0.02 17.46 6.61
#